data_7953cfaa9229d20adb734572b04ab858
#
_entry.id   7953cfaa9229d20adb734572b04ab858
#
_cell.length_a   1.000
_cell.length_b   1.000
_cell.length_c   1.000
_cell.angle_alpha   90.00
_cell.angle_beta   90.00
_cell.angle_gamma   90.00
#
_symmetry.space_group_name_H-M   'P 1'
#
loop_
_entity.id
_entity.type
_entity.pdbx_description
1 polymer ?
#
loop_
_entity_poly.entity_id
_entity_poly.type
_entity_poly.pdbx_seq_one_letter_code
_entity_poly.pdbx_strand_id
1 'polypeptide(L)'
;MEYPIAIHHEKDTAFGVTVPDIPGCFSAGDTMTEALHNAKEAINSHLEILAEDGEEIPQTKSVDHYMGLDEYADCIWAIVDVDITPYLGKTVRVNITLPETVLNQIDDFVAKNPDYTSRSAFLSQVSLKEIRAA
;
A
#
# COMPACT_ATOMS: atom_id res chain seq x y z
N MET A 1 1.03 -2.34 1.75
CA MET A 1 1.19 -2.22 0.28
C MET A 1 1.76 -0.86 -0.04
N GLU A 2 2.74 -0.80 -0.91
CA GLU A 2 3.41 0.43 -1.27
C GLU A 2 2.82 1.00 -2.56
N TYR A 3 2.19 2.18 -2.46
CA TYR A 3 1.60 2.88 -3.60
C TYR A 3 2.53 3.98 -4.07
N PRO A 4 2.99 3.96 -5.33
CA PRO A 4 3.69 5.09 -5.90
C PRO A 4 2.72 6.26 -6.08
N ILE A 5 3.18 7.45 -5.76
CA ILE A 5 2.43 8.68 -5.97
C ILE A 5 3.23 9.66 -6.79
N ALA A 6 2.55 10.34 -7.71
CA ALA A 6 3.13 11.39 -8.54
C ALA A 6 2.74 12.76 -7.97
N ILE A 7 3.74 13.56 -7.65
CA ILE A 7 3.54 14.87 -7.04
C ILE A 7 3.86 15.96 -8.05
N HIS A 8 2.90 16.84 -8.28
CA HIS A 8 3.01 17.99 -9.17
C HIS A 8 3.11 19.26 -8.34
N HIS A 9 4.09 20.08 -8.62
CA HIS A 9 4.25 21.34 -7.92
C HIS A 9 4.79 22.42 -8.87
N GLU A 10 4.07 23.51 -8.97
CA GLU A 10 4.53 24.72 -9.63
C GLU A 10 4.78 25.77 -8.57
N LYS A 11 5.67 26.72 -8.87
CA LYS A 11 6.01 27.80 -7.94
C LYS A 11 4.74 28.54 -7.48
N ASP A 12 4.62 28.76 -6.18
CA ASP A 12 3.51 29.47 -5.52
C ASP A 12 2.14 28.76 -5.65
N THR A 13 2.14 27.43 -5.89
CA THR A 13 0.93 26.62 -5.91
C THR A 13 1.00 25.50 -4.88
N ALA A 14 -0.16 24.87 -4.62
CA ALA A 14 -0.20 23.67 -3.79
C ALA A 14 0.51 22.48 -4.46
N PHE A 15 0.90 21.52 -3.65
CA PHE A 15 1.40 20.22 -4.14
C PHE A 15 0.21 19.35 -4.50
N GLY A 16 0.03 19.04 -5.79
CA GLY A 16 -0.99 18.12 -6.25
C GLY A 16 -0.46 16.69 -6.27
N VAL A 17 -1.30 15.72 -5.93
CA VAL A 17 -0.95 14.31 -5.89
C VAL A 17 -1.89 13.49 -6.76
N THR A 18 -1.32 12.61 -7.58
CA THR A 18 -2.04 11.58 -8.31
C THR A 18 -1.56 10.22 -7.85
N VAL A 19 -2.48 9.30 -7.62
CA VAL A 19 -2.17 7.90 -7.28
C VAL A 19 -2.45 7.03 -8.50
N PRO A 20 -1.42 6.71 -9.32
CA PRO A 20 -1.64 6.05 -10.61
C PRO A 20 -2.32 4.69 -10.53
N ASP A 21 -2.03 3.90 -9.49
CA ASP A 21 -2.60 2.55 -9.34
C ASP A 21 -4.09 2.56 -8.96
N ILE A 22 -4.60 3.70 -8.49
CA ILE A 22 -6.00 3.85 -8.09
C ILE A 22 -6.63 4.94 -8.95
N PRO A 23 -7.33 4.58 -10.05
CA PRO A 23 -7.96 5.56 -10.92
C PRO A 23 -8.92 6.48 -10.17
N GLY A 24 -8.82 7.78 -10.41
CA GLY A 24 -9.66 8.78 -9.74
C GLY A 24 -9.21 9.18 -8.35
N CYS A 25 -8.09 8.65 -7.86
CA CYS A 25 -7.54 9.00 -6.55
C CYS A 25 -6.56 10.16 -6.67
N PHE A 26 -6.98 11.32 -6.18
CA PHE A 26 -6.19 12.55 -6.19
C PHE A 26 -6.16 13.17 -4.80
N SER A 27 -5.13 13.91 -4.51
CA SER A 27 -5.01 14.66 -3.27
C SER A 27 -4.16 15.92 -3.48
N ALA A 28 -4.03 16.73 -2.46
CA ALA A 28 -3.21 17.94 -2.47
C ALA A 28 -2.82 18.35 -1.05
N GLY A 29 -1.85 19.23 -0.95
CA GLY A 29 -1.44 19.85 0.30
C GLY A 29 -0.65 21.13 0.04
N ASP A 30 -0.62 22.02 1.01
CA ASP A 30 0.14 23.26 0.91
C ASP A 30 1.65 23.03 1.07
N THR A 31 2.01 21.93 1.72
CA THR A 31 3.39 21.49 1.88
C THR A 31 3.55 20.06 1.38
N MET A 32 4.78 19.64 1.12
CA MET A 32 5.07 18.25 0.73
C MET A 32 4.61 17.27 1.82
N THR A 33 4.87 17.57 3.08
CA THR A 33 4.45 16.71 4.21
C THR A 33 2.93 16.57 4.27
N GLU A 34 2.21 17.67 4.12
CA GLU A 34 0.75 17.67 4.11
C GLU A 34 0.21 16.89 2.91
N ALA A 35 0.80 17.08 1.73
CA ALA A 35 0.41 16.36 0.51
C ALA A 35 0.57 14.84 0.67
N LEU A 36 1.68 14.39 1.27
CA LEU A 36 1.91 12.97 1.54
C LEU A 36 0.92 12.40 2.55
N HIS A 37 0.63 13.14 3.60
CA HIS A 37 -0.35 12.73 4.61
C HIS A 37 -1.76 12.63 4.00
N ASN A 38 -2.17 13.65 3.25
CA ASN A 38 -3.47 13.66 2.58
C ASN A 38 -3.59 12.59 1.51
N ALA A 39 -2.49 12.25 0.82
CA ALA A 39 -2.46 11.16 -0.13
C ALA A 39 -2.77 9.82 0.53
N LYS A 40 -2.21 9.56 1.71
CA LYS A 40 -2.49 8.34 2.47
C LYS A 40 -3.96 8.27 2.87
N GLU A 41 -4.55 9.36 3.33
CA GLU A 41 -5.98 9.43 3.66
C GLU A 41 -6.85 9.18 2.43
N ALA A 42 -6.49 9.78 1.28
CA ALA A 42 -7.22 9.60 0.03
C ALA A 42 -7.17 8.13 -0.44
N ILE A 43 -6.01 7.49 -0.35
CA ILE A 43 -5.86 6.07 -0.68
C ILE A 43 -6.77 5.23 0.22
N ASN A 44 -6.71 5.43 1.53
CA ASN A 44 -7.55 4.68 2.47
C ASN A 44 -9.04 4.85 2.18
N SER A 45 -9.48 6.07 1.87
CA SER A 45 -10.89 6.35 1.54
C SER A 45 -11.34 5.62 0.27
N HIS A 46 -10.50 5.61 -0.77
CA HIS A 46 -10.80 4.89 -2.00
C HIS A 46 -10.85 3.38 -1.80
N LEU A 47 -9.90 2.83 -1.05
CA LEU A 47 -9.86 1.40 -0.76
C LEU A 47 -11.07 0.95 0.07
N GLU A 48 -11.51 1.78 1.00
CA GLU A 48 -12.72 1.51 1.79
C GLU A 48 -13.96 1.40 0.90
N ILE A 49 -14.11 2.34 -0.05
CA ILE A 49 -15.23 2.32 -1.01
C ILE A 49 -15.17 1.07 -1.89
N LEU A 50 -14.00 0.73 -2.42
CA LEU A 50 -13.83 -0.48 -3.22
C LEU A 50 -14.19 -1.74 -2.45
N ALA A 51 -13.77 -1.82 -1.20
CA ALA A 51 -14.09 -2.96 -0.33
C ALA A 51 -15.59 -3.06 -0.04
N GLU A 52 -16.26 -1.94 0.21
CA GLU A 52 -17.70 -1.89 0.43
C GLU A 52 -18.48 -2.33 -0.82
N ASP A 53 -17.98 -1.98 -2.00
CA ASP A 53 -18.59 -2.36 -3.28
C ASP A 53 -18.24 -3.79 -3.72
N GLY A 54 -17.42 -4.50 -2.93
CA GLY A 54 -16.99 -5.86 -3.25
C GLY A 54 -15.97 -5.94 -4.38
N GLU A 55 -15.34 -4.83 -4.72
CA GLU A 55 -14.31 -4.78 -5.76
C GLU A 55 -12.94 -5.16 -5.20
N GLU A 56 -12.09 -5.69 -6.09
CA GLU A 56 -10.73 -6.04 -5.72
C GLU A 56 -9.87 -4.80 -5.45
N ILE A 57 -8.99 -4.92 -4.47
CA ILE A 57 -8.00 -3.87 -4.20
C ILE A 57 -6.97 -3.85 -5.34
N PRO A 58 -6.76 -2.69 -5.99
CA PRO A 58 -5.82 -2.61 -7.11
C PRO A 58 -4.41 -3.02 -6.71
N GLN A 59 -3.77 -3.81 -7.57
CA GLN A 59 -2.36 -4.15 -7.39
C GLN A 59 -1.49 -2.97 -7.74
N THR A 60 -0.41 -2.80 -7.00
CA THR A 60 0.55 -1.73 -7.27
C THR A 60 1.54 -2.14 -8.36
N LYS A 61 1.92 -1.16 -9.17
CA LYS A 61 3.02 -1.28 -10.12
C LYS A 61 4.22 -0.51 -9.59
N SER A 62 5.41 -0.83 -10.09
CA SER A 62 6.60 -0.10 -9.68
C SER A 62 6.60 1.34 -10.21
N VAL A 63 7.32 2.21 -9.53
CA VAL A 63 7.52 3.60 -9.99
C VAL A 63 8.07 3.63 -11.42
N ASP A 64 8.98 2.71 -11.74
CA ASP A 64 9.61 2.63 -13.06
C ASP A 64 8.60 2.47 -14.20
N HIS A 65 7.48 1.80 -13.92
CA HIS A 65 6.40 1.64 -14.91
C HIS A 65 5.79 2.98 -15.31
N TYR A 66 5.70 3.91 -14.37
CA TYR A 66 5.06 5.22 -14.58
C TYR A 66 6.03 6.32 -14.99
N MET A 67 7.28 6.24 -14.59
CA MET A 67 8.28 7.31 -14.84
C MET A 67 8.51 7.59 -16.31
N GLY A 68 8.31 6.63 -17.18
CA GLY A 68 8.48 6.79 -18.62
C GLY A 68 7.28 7.37 -19.35
N LEU A 69 6.16 7.60 -18.67
CA LEU A 69 4.93 8.10 -19.29
C LEU A 69 4.93 9.63 -19.36
N ASP A 70 4.52 10.19 -20.49
CA ASP A 70 4.50 11.64 -20.72
C ASP A 70 3.60 12.39 -19.73
N GLU A 71 2.50 11.77 -19.30
CA GLU A 71 1.56 12.38 -18.35
C GLU A 71 2.17 12.63 -16.96
N TYR A 72 3.27 11.94 -16.64
CA TYR A 72 3.99 12.09 -15.37
C TYR A 72 5.37 12.75 -15.55
N ALA A 73 5.60 13.41 -16.69
CA ALA A 73 6.80 14.18 -16.90
C ALA A 73 6.90 15.30 -15.83
N ASP A 74 8.09 15.53 -15.33
CA ASP A 74 8.38 16.55 -14.31
C ASP A 74 7.71 16.35 -12.96
N CYS A 75 7.14 15.16 -12.70
CA CYS A 75 6.60 14.82 -11.38
C CYS A 75 7.70 14.39 -10.42
N ILE A 76 7.47 14.71 -9.14
CA ILE A 76 8.25 14.14 -8.03
C ILE A 76 7.58 12.84 -7.63
N TRP A 77 8.35 11.78 -7.49
CA TRP A 77 7.82 10.48 -7.07
C TRP A 77 8.06 10.22 -5.60
N ALA A 78 7.07 9.67 -4.94
CA ALA A 78 7.18 9.16 -3.57
C ALA A 78 6.40 7.85 -3.47
N ILE A 79 6.61 7.12 -2.39
CA ILE A 79 5.91 5.87 -2.10
C ILE A 79 5.19 6.03 -0.77
N VAL A 80 3.89 5.69 -0.76
CA VAL A 80 3.08 5.70 0.46
C VAL A 80 2.75 4.25 0.82
N ASP A 81 3.16 3.84 2.00
CA ASP A 81 2.84 2.52 2.52
C ASP A 81 1.49 2.55 3.24
N VAL A 82 0.59 1.67 2.81
CA VAL A 82 -0.77 1.57 3.34
C VAL A 82 -1.05 0.13 3.77
N ASP A 83 -1.54 -0.03 5.01
CA ASP A 83 -2.03 -1.32 5.46
C ASP A 83 -3.40 -1.59 4.80
N ILE A 84 -3.43 -2.58 3.90
CA ILE A 84 -4.65 -2.95 3.18
C ILE A 84 -5.48 -4.02 3.88
N THR A 85 -4.99 -4.57 4.98
CA THR A 85 -5.68 -5.64 5.73
C THR A 85 -7.15 -5.33 6.01
N PRO A 86 -7.53 -4.10 6.42
CA PRO A 86 -8.93 -3.75 6.66
C PRO A 86 -9.84 -3.89 5.44
N TYR A 87 -9.27 -3.91 4.24
CA TYR A 87 -10.01 -3.92 2.97
C TYR A 87 -10.06 -5.31 2.32
N LEU A 88 -9.50 -6.33 2.96
CA LEU A 88 -9.40 -7.69 2.41
C LEU A 88 -10.55 -8.62 2.82
N GLY A 89 -11.60 -8.07 3.42
CA GLY A 89 -12.74 -8.84 3.90
C GLY A 89 -12.58 -9.34 5.33
N LYS A 90 -13.49 -10.19 5.75
CA LYS A 90 -13.50 -10.72 7.12
C LYS A 90 -12.35 -11.68 7.35
N THR A 91 -11.80 -11.64 8.57
CA THR A 91 -10.82 -12.62 9.01
C THR A 91 -11.50 -13.97 9.21
N VAL A 92 -10.93 -15.01 8.63
CA VAL A 92 -11.40 -16.39 8.77
C VAL A 92 -10.33 -17.20 9.48
N ARG A 93 -10.74 -17.99 10.47
CA ARG A 93 -9.83 -18.89 11.17
C ARG A 93 -9.58 -20.14 10.33
N VAL A 94 -8.30 -20.46 10.08
CA VAL A 94 -7.92 -21.67 9.37
C VAL A 94 -6.90 -22.45 10.20
N ASN A 95 -6.91 -23.76 10.10
CA ASN A 95 -5.91 -24.64 10.70
C ASN A 95 -4.92 -25.03 9.62
N ILE A 96 -3.64 -24.81 9.90
CA ILE A 96 -2.55 -25.19 9.01
C ILE A 96 -1.54 -26.06 9.77
N THR A 97 -0.85 -26.92 9.03
CA THR A 97 0.22 -27.76 9.56
C THR A 97 1.56 -27.22 9.06
N LEU A 98 2.46 -26.96 9.99
CA LEU A 98 3.82 -26.50 9.69
C LEU A 98 4.84 -27.41 10.36
N PRO A 99 6.00 -27.63 9.73
CA PRO A 99 7.14 -28.24 10.43
C PRO A 99 7.50 -27.43 11.67
N GLU A 100 7.84 -28.11 12.76
CA GLU A 100 8.16 -27.45 14.05
C GLU A 100 9.27 -26.40 13.90
N THR A 101 10.32 -26.70 13.16
CA THR A 101 11.43 -25.77 12.93
C THR A 101 10.96 -24.50 12.23
N VAL A 102 10.09 -24.61 11.23
CA VAL A 102 9.54 -23.44 10.50
C VAL A 102 8.68 -22.59 11.44
N LEU A 103 7.85 -23.22 12.26
CA LEU A 103 7.02 -22.52 13.23
C LEU A 103 7.87 -21.72 14.22
N ASN A 104 8.93 -22.35 14.76
CA ASN A 104 9.84 -21.70 15.70
C ASN A 104 10.57 -20.51 15.05
N GLN A 105 11.00 -20.66 13.79
CA GLN A 105 11.64 -19.58 13.04
C GLN A 105 10.69 -18.40 12.81
N ILE A 106 9.43 -18.68 12.51
CA ILE A 106 8.40 -17.63 12.36
C ILE A 106 8.22 -16.90 13.67
N ASP A 107 8.03 -17.61 14.77
CA ASP A 107 7.79 -17.01 16.08
C ASP A 107 8.98 -16.17 16.56
N ASP A 108 10.20 -16.62 16.34
CA ASP A 108 11.41 -15.86 16.66
C ASP A 108 11.53 -14.59 15.81
N PHE A 109 11.23 -14.70 14.54
CA PHE A 109 11.27 -13.56 13.62
C PHE A 109 10.24 -12.51 14.00
N VAL A 110 9.00 -12.92 14.28
CA VAL A 110 7.91 -12.02 14.71
C VAL A 110 8.26 -11.31 16.01
N ALA A 111 8.85 -12.03 16.97
CA ALA A 111 9.24 -11.46 18.26
C ALA A 111 10.31 -10.35 18.14
N LYS A 112 11.15 -10.42 17.09
CA LYS A 112 12.25 -9.46 16.86
C LYS A 112 11.89 -8.33 15.89
N ASN A 113 10.76 -8.42 15.22
CA ASN A 113 10.35 -7.43 14.20
C ASN A 113 9.05 -6.76 14.59
N PRO A 114 9.09 -5.50 15.01
CA PRO A 114 7.88 -4.78 15.45
C PRO A 114 6.87 -4.53 14.33
N ASP A 115 7.27 -4.71 13.06
CA ASP A 115 6.38 -4.58 11.91
C ASP A 115 5.30 -5.68 11.87
N TYR A 116 5.54 -6.80 12.57
CA TYR A 116 4.58 -7.90 12.64
C TYR A 116 4.07 -8.04 14.07
N THR A 117 2.76 -7.95 14.24
CA THR A 117 2.12 -8.02 15.57
C THR A 117 1.84 -9.45 16.03
N SER A 118 1.83 -10.42 15.11
CA SER A 118 1.50 -11.80 15.41
C SER A 118 1.97 -12.73 14.29
N ARG A 119 1.96 -14.04 14.58
CA ARG A 119 2.17 -15.09 13.59
C ARG A 119 1.20 -14.95 12.41
N SER A 120 -0.07 -14.72 12.69
CA SER A 120 -1.10 -14.56 11.66
C SER A 120 -0.84 -13.35 10.76
N ALA A 121 -0.43 -12.23 11.33
CA ALA A 121 -0.07 -11.03 10.57
C ALA A 121 1.13 -11.30 9.65
N PHE A 122 2.16 -11.97 10.16
CA PHE A 122 3.33 -12.37 9.38
C PHE A 122 2.93 -13.24 8.19
N LEU A 123 2.19 -14.32 8.44
CA LEU A 123 1.77 -15.26 7.40
C LEU A 123 0.91 -14.59 6.34
N SER A 124 -0.01 -13.71 6.74
CA SER A 124 -0.87 -12.96 5.83
C SER A 124 -0.04 -12.04 4.93
N GLN A 125 0.86 -11.26 5.49
CA GLN A 125 1.67 -10.29 4.73
C GLN A 125 2.66 -10.98 3.79
N VAL A 126 3.34 -12.01 4.25
CA VAL A 126 4.29 -12.77 3.43
C VAL A 126 3.58 -13.47 2.28
N SER A 127 2.41 -14.04 2.54
CA SER A 127 1.60 -14.69 1.51
C SER A 127 1.19 -13.72 0.41
N LEU A 128 0.70 -12.53 0.78
CA LEU A 128 0.35 -11.47 -0.17
C LEU A 128 1.55 -11.04 -0.99
N LYS A 129 2.69 -10.85 -0.35
CA LYS A 129 3.93 -10.43 -1.00
C LYS A 129 4.36 -11.44 -2.06
N GLU A 130 4.34 -12.73 -1.74
CA GLU A 130 4.72 -13.80 -2.67
C GLU A 130 3.73 -13.92 -3.84
N ILE A 131 2.43 -13.89 -3.55
CA ILE A 131 1.38 -13.97 -4.57
C ILE A 131 1.50 -12.82 -5.57
N ARG A 132 1.78 -11.61 -5.11
CA ARG A 132 1.89 -10.41 -5.94
C ARG A 132 3.21 -10.30 -6.69
N ALA A 133 4.24 -10.98 -6.25
CA ALA A 133 5.52 -11.05 -6.94
C ALA A 133 5.51 -12.00 -8.13
N ALA A 134 4.54 -12.92 -8.17
CA ALA A 134 4.44 -13.92 -9.21
C ALA A 134 3.87 -13.35 -10.53
#